data_771f072fc267879b6a6226f5981d567a
#
_entry.id   771f072fc267879b6a6226f5981d567a
#
_cell.length_a   1.000
_cell.length_b   1.000
_cell.length_c   1.000
_cell.angle_alpha   90.00
_cell.angle_beta   90.00
_cell.angle_gamma   90.00
#
_symmetry.space_group_name_H-M   'P 1'
#
loop_
_entity.id
_entity.type
_entity.pdbx_description
1 polymer ?
#
loop_
_entity_poly.entity_id
_entity_poly.type
_entity_poly.pdbx_seq_one_letter_code
_entity_poly.pdbx_strand_id
1 'polypeptide(L)'
;VITAKHHDGFCLWPTKTTRHSVVSSPWKNGKGDVVRELRNACKKYGLKFGIYLSPWDRNAECYGQGDAYNRFFIEQLTELLTNYGEVHEVWFDGANGEGPNGKKQIYDWEAIERTIRRLQPKAVTAVMGDDVRWVGNEKGIGRKTEWSATVLTPGIYSRAIGQNKELGVFGKSKDLGSRDIVARAKELFWFPSEVDVSIRPGWFYHSKEDSHVKSLAHLADIYFKSVGYNSVLLLNIPPDKSGLIHENDCRRLKEFSTYLKNTFEKDYLKRGRTRWEALSGTSKEYMVRKDALVNTFMIQEDITKGQRVESFLLEGYWDGNWRTLAEGTTVGYKRLVRFTECQPEKIRLTIRSARNAAHILRTGLFYARPLTDNSAKVQLGNVPVSQWRLSGTDETMRKAFDKNVQTVWRTEGLKTFTVDLGRDAEITGFSYTPAQDDNLAGTIYKYRFEVSMDGSHWKTCATSGEFSNIMHNPVTCFVHFEQSYRGRFFRLVPLAEISGKPCTSIAEIGIFAVALPAKDDESAVYPVPGAPLTLKVGDAHP
;
A
#
# COMPACT_ATOMS: atom_id res chain seq x y z
N VAL A 1 12.97 1.95 -9.46
CA VAL A 1 13.75 2.03 -8.20
C VAL A 1 14.10 0.63 -7.76
N ILE A 2 15.37 0.37 -7.39
CA ILE A 2 15.84 -0.90 -6.83
C ILE A 2 16.17 -0.74 -5.36
N THR A 3 15.72 -1.68 -4.52
CA THR A 3 16.18 -1.80 -3.14
C THR A 3 17.60 -2.31 -3.13
N ALA A 4 18.58 -1.41 -3.26
CA ALA A 4 20.00 -1.76 -3.33
C ALA A 4 20.52 -2.32 -1.99
N LYS A 5 19.98 -1.81 -0.86
CA LYS A 5 20.19 -2.32 0.49
C LYS A 5 18.92 -2.09 1.29
N HIS A 6 18.40 -3.11 1.96
CA HIS A 6 17.29 -3.00 2.93
C HIS A 6 17.82 -2.95 4.38
N HIS A 7 16.94 -3.05 5.38
CA HIS A 7 17.28 -2.98 6.81
C HIS A 7 18.19 -4.11 7.31
N ASP A 8 18.30 -5.22 6.57
CA ASP A 8 19.22 -6.32 6.85
C ASP A 8 20.68 -5.98 6.56
N GLY A 9 20.94 -4.83 5.90
CA GLY A 9 22.26 -4.33 5.57
C GLY A 9 22.93 -5.03 4.38
N PHE A 10 22.28 -6.03 3.74
CA PHE A 10 22.88 -6.73 2.60
C PHE A 10 22.89 -5.88 1.35
N CYS A 11 24.08 -5.65 0.79
CA CYS A 11 24.27 -4.80 -0.39
C CYS A 11 24.20 -5.62 -1.68
N LEU A 12 23.27 -5.25 -2.59
CA LEU A 12 23.10 -5.89 -3.89
C LEU A 12 24.14 -5.45 -4.96
N TRP A 13 25.17 -4.71 -4.56
CA TRP A 13 26.29 -4.27 -5.40
C TRP A 13 27.61 -4.59 -4.69
N PRO A 14 28.73 -4.68 -5.43
CA PRO A 14 30.06 -4.97 -4.87
C PRO A 14 30.62 -3.74 -4.13
N THR A 15 30.00 -3.40 -3.00
CA THR A 15 30.46 -2.30 -2.14
C THR A 15 31.83 -2.57 -1.54
N LYS A 16 32.62 -1.52 -1.32
CA LYS A 16 33.90 -1.57 -0.61
C LYS A 16 33.74 -1.39 0.91
N THR A 17 32.55 -0.98 1.36
CA THR A 17 32.31 -0.59 2.78
C THR A 17 32.08 -1.79 3.69
N THR A 18 31.57 -2.90 3.16
CA THR A 18 31.29 -4.11 3.93
C THR A 18 31.42 -5.37 3.08
N ARG A 19 31.70 -6.49 3.74
CA ARG A 19 31.61 -7.82 3.11
C ARG A 19 30.18 -8.38 3.09
N HIS A 20 29.23 -7.78 3.82
CA HIS A 20 27.82 -8.17 3.80
C HIS A 20 27.15 -7.70 2.50
N SER A 21 27.52 -8.34 1.41
CA SER A 21 27.13 -7.96 0.05
C SER A 21 27.26 -9.12 -0.92
N VAL A 22 26.90 -8.91 -2.17
CA VAL A 22 27.01 -9.88 -3.28
C VAL A 22 28.43 -10.44 -3.46
N VAL A 23 29.47 -9.75 -2.99
CA VAL A 23 30.86 -10.24 -3.08
C VAL A 23 31.11 -11.46 -2.18
N SER A 24 30.36 -11.62 -1.12
CA SER A 24 30.41 -12.80 -0.22
C SER A 24 29.40 -13.87 -0.59
N SER A 25 28.59 -13.65 -1.63
CA SER A 25 27.63 -14.61 -2.15
C SER A 25 28.29 -15.58 -3.13
N PRO A 26 27.87 -16.86 -3.19
CA PRO A 26 28.31 -17.79 -4.23
C PRO A 26 27.82 -17.39 -5.63
N TRP A 27 26.84 -16.51 -5.74
CA TRP A 27 26.31 -16.04 -7.02
C TRP A 27 27.39 -15.36 -7.86
N LYS A 28 27.57 -15.86 -9.10
CA LYS A 28 28.64 -15.43 -10.03
C LYS A 28 30.02 -15.43 -9.40
N ASN A 29 30.28 -16.34 -8.44
CA ASN A 29 31.56 -16.45 -7.72
C ASN A 29 31.96 -15.11 -7.06
N GLY A 30 31.03 -14.40 -6.45
CA GLY A 30 31.25 -13.11 -5.80
C GLY A 30 31.44 -11.92 -6.76
N LYS A 31 31.25 -12.12 -8.07
CA LYS A 31 31.36 -11.06 -9.09
C LYS A 31 30.02 -10.49 -9.56
N GLY A 32 28.94 -10.80 -8.83
CA GLY A 32 27.60 -10.31 -9.15
C GLY A 32 27.44 -8.81 -8.81
N ASP A 33 26.58 -8.12 -9.57
CA ASP A 33 26.17 -6.73 -9.34
C ASP A 33 24.73 -6.55 -9.86
N VAL A 34 23.75 -6.78 -8.97
CA VAL A 34 22.33 -6.71 -9.32
C VAL A 34 21.93 -5.27 -9.70
N VAL A 35 22.51 -4.28 -9.03
CA VAL A 35 22.26 -2.86 -9.31
C VAL A 35 22.66 -2.51 -10.74
N ARG A 36 23.83 -2.98 -11.18
CA ARG A 36 24.32 -2.77 -12.55
C ARG A 36 23.45 -3.49 -13.58
N GLU A 37 23.05 -4.70 -13.29
CA GLU A 37 22.20 -5.47 -14.20
C GLU A 37 20.87 -4.78 -14.42
N LEU A 38 20.21 -4.33 -13.35
CA LEU A 38 18.96 -3.58 -13.47
C LEU A 38 19.16 -2.23 -14.17
N ARG A 39 20.21 -1.49 -13.81
CA ARG A 39 20.54 -0.22 -14.47
C ARG A 39 20.70 -0.41 -15.99
N ASN A 40 21.39 -1.47 -16.41
CA ASN A 40 21.58 -1.78 -17.83
C ASN A 40 20.25 -2.16 -18.50
N ALA A 41 19.40 -2.93 -17.82
CA ALA A 41 18.06 -3.25 -18.29
C ALA A 41 17.20 -1.98 -18.42
N CYS A 42 17.21 -1.09 -17.44
CA CYS A 42 16.51 0.20 -17.53
C CYS A 42 16.95 1.00 -18.77
N LYS A 43 18.25 1.12 -18.99
CA LYS A 43 18.79 1.79 -20.19
C LYS A 43 18.31 1.12 -21.49
N LYS A 44 18.35 -0.22 -21.55
CA LYS A 44 17.93 -0.99 -22.73
C LYS A 44 16.46 -0.76 -23.08
N TYR A 45 15.60 -0.65 -22.07
CA TYR A 45 14.15 -0.52 -22.26
C TYR A 45 13.63 0.91 -22.13
N GLY A 46 14.50 1.92 -22.04
CA GLY A 46 14.12 3.33 -21.95
C GLY A 46 13.45 3.70 -20.63
N LEU A 47 13.72 2.97 -19.55
CA LEU A 47 13.21 3.25 -18.21
C LEU A 47 14.19 4.12 -17.43
N LYS A 48 13.66 5.03 -16.62
CA LYS A 48 14.45 5.78 -15.65
C LYS A 48 14.92 4.85 -14.54
N PHE A 49 16.16 5.07 -14.07
CA PHE A 49 16.76 4.27 -13.02
C PHE A 49 16.77 5.04 -11.70
N GLY A 50 16.34 4.42 -10.62
CA GLY A 50 16.38 4.94 -9.26
C GLY A 50 16.91 3.90 -8.28
N ILE A 51 17.33 4.36 -7.11
CA ILE A 51 17.88 3.52 -6.04
C ILE A 51 17.12 3.76 -4.73
N TYR A 52 16.94 2.70 -3.97
CA TYR A 52 16.56 2.72 -2.57
C TYR A 52 17.78 2.27 -1.75
N LEU A 53 18.20 3.08 -0.80
CA LEU A 53 19.24 2.75 0.17
C LEU A 53 18.67 2.93 1.58
N SER A 54 18.50 1.82 2.32
CA SER A 54 17.99 1.88 3.68
C SER A 54 18.94 2.65 4.60
N PRO A 55 18.47 3.71 5.27
CA PRO A 55 19.25 4.36 6.32
C PRO A 55 19.41 3.46 7.55
N TRP A 56 18.37 2.70 7.88
CA TRP A 56 18.44 1.71 8.97
C TRP A 56 19.24 0.48 8.52
N ASP A 57 20.19 0.07 9.34
CA ASP A 57 21.07 -1.07 9.06
C ASP A 57 21.20 -1.93 10.32
N ARG A 58 20.64 -3.13 10.28
CA ARG A 58 20.62 -4.09 11.39
C ARG A 58 21.89 -4.95 11.44
N ASN A 59 22.81 -4.79 10.49
CA ASN A 59 24.04 -5.58 10.37
C ASN A 59 25.30 -4.75 10.66
N ALA A 60 25.34 -3.47 10.28
CA ALA A 60 26.55 -2.65 10.43
C ALA A 60 26.87 -2.40 11.90
N GLU A 61 28.05 -2.83 12.35
CA GLU A 61 28.51 -2.65 13.74
C GLU A 61 28.58 -1.17 14.17
N CYS A 62 28.88 -0.26 13.22
CA CYS A 62 28.93 1.17 13.45
C CYS A 62 27.56 1.85 13.50
N TYR A 63 26.46 1.14 13.23
CA TYR A 63 25.12 1.71 13.33
C TYR A 63 24.82 2.14 14.78
N GLY A 64 24.19 3.30 14.94
CA GLY A 64 23.93 3.90 16.25
C GLY A 64 25.16 4.58 16.89
N GLN A 65 26.26 4.76 16.12
CA GLN A 65 27.48 5.43 16.56
C GLN A 65 27.66 6.83 15.91
N GLY A 66 26.55 7.49 15.55
CA GLY A 66 26.56 8.86 15.03
C GLY A 66 27.42 9.00 13.77
N ASP A 67 28.48 9.80 13.84
CA ASP A 67 29.33 10.14 12.68
C ASP A 67 30.01 8.93 12.02
N ALA A 68 30.30 7.89 12.77
CA ALA A 68 30.92 6.68 12.21
C ALA A 68 29.98 6.03 11.17
N TYR A 69 28.70 5.89 11.52
CA TYR A 69 27.71 5.36 10.60
C TYR A 69 27.36 6.36 9.49
N ASN A 70 27.29 7.66 9.79
CA ASN A 70 27.02 8.67 8.77
C ASN A 70 28.07 8.64 7.65
N ARG A 71 29.35 8.50 7.98
CA ARG A 71 30.42 8.31 6.98
C ARG A 71 30.23 7.02 6.17
N PHE A 72 30.00 5.89 6.86
CA PHE A 72 29.75 4.60 6.23
C PHE A 72 28.58 4.66 5.24
N PHE A 73 27.47 5.27 5.64
CA PHE A 73 26.28 5.43 4.81
C PHE A 73 26.53 6.34 3.59
N ILE A 74 27.23 7.47 3.80
CA ILE A 74 27.58 8.40 2.70
C ILE A 74 28.56 7.76 1.72
N GLU A 75 29.47 6.89 2.16
CA GLU A 75 30.34 6.13 1.29
C GLU A 75 29.54 5.17 0.40
N GLN A 76 28.61 4.40 0.96
CA GLN A 76 27.70 3.54 0.20
C GLN A 76 26.86 4.34 -0.81
N LEU A 77 26.30 5.45 -0.38
CA LEU A 77 25.53 6.34 -1.23
C LEU A 77 26.39 6.90 -2.37
N THR A 78 27.62 7.31 -2.08
CA THR A 78 28.59 7.81 -3.07
C THR A 78 28.88 6.76 -4.14
N GLU A 79 29.12 5.50 -3.74
CA GLU A 79 29.32 4.40 -4.70
C GLU A 79 28.12 4.26 -5.66
N LEU A 80 26.91 4.28 -5.13
CA LEU A 80 25.68 4.14 -5.92
C LEU A 80 25.45 5.33 -6.85
N LEU A 81 25.77 6.53 -6.43
CA LEU A 81 25.56 7.75 -7.22
C LEU A 81 26.67 8.01 -8.25
N THR A 82 27.82 7.35 -8.15
CA THR A 82 28.96 7.56 -9.09
C THR A 82 29.16 6.41 -10.07
N ASN A 83 28.87 5.17 -9.67
CA ASN A 83 29.26 3.99 -10.45
C ASN A 83 28.22 3.54 -11.49
N TYR A 84 26.98 4.05 -11.43
CA TYR A 84 25.84 3.54 -12.22
C TYR A 84 25.29 4.55 -13.24
N GLY A 85 25.95 5.69 -13.43
CA GLY A 85 25.54 6.75 -14.35
C GLY A 85 24.40 7.59 -13.77
N GLU A 86 23.47 8.05 -14.61
CA GLU A 86 22.39 8.91 -14.17
C GLU A 86 21.39 8.14 -13.28
N VAL A 87 21.13 8.71 -12.10
CA VAL A 87 20.13 8.25 -11.12
C VAL A 87 19.02 9.30 -11.10
N HIS A 88 17.78 8.87 -11.35
CA HIS A 88 16.63 9.77 -11.43
C HIS A 88 15.92 9.94 -10.10
N GLU A 89 16.04 8.96 -9.21
CA GLU A 89 15.38 8.97 -7.91
C GLU A 89 16.25 8.28 -6.86
N VAL A 90 16.36 8.91 -5.71
CA VAL A 90 16.98 8.35 -4.50
C VAL A 90 15.90 8.24 -3.43
N TRP A 91 15.61 7.02 -3.04
CA TRP A 91 14.54 6.71 -2.12
C TRP A 91 15.10 6.24 -0.77
N PHE A 92 14.66 6.85 0.31
CA PHE A 92 15.06 6.51 1.67
C PHE A 92 13.86 6.11 2.51
N ASP A 93 13.99 4.99 3.22
CA ASP A 93 13.01 4.53 4.19
C ASP A 93 12.99 5.40 5.44
N GLY A 94 11.80 5.62 5.99
CA GLY A 94 11.60 6.36 7.22
C GLY A 94 11.74 5.53 8.49
N ALA A 95 11.95 4.22 8.39
CA ALA A 95 12.14 3.35 9.54
C ALA A 95 13.49 3.63 10.21
N ASN A 96 13.49 3.73 11.54
CA ASN A 96 14.66 3.97 12.35
C ASN A 96 14.58 3.11 13.63
N GLY A 97 14.95 1.85 13.49
CA GLY A 97 15.05 0.89 14.58
C GLY A 97 16.43 0.85 15.21
N GLU A 98 16.64 -0.12 16.07
CA GLU A 98 17.92 -0.38 16.73
C GLU A 98 18.84 -1.19 15.82
N GLY A 99 20.15 -0.94 15.96
CA GLY A 99 21.21 -1.72 15.33
C GLY A 99 21.68 -2.89 16.19
N PRO A 100 22.78 -3.58 15.79
CA PRO A 100 23.35 -4.70 16.54
C PRO A 100 23.73 -4.36 17.98
N ASN A 101 24.04 -3.09 18.24
CA ASN A 101 24.41 -2.56 19.55
C ASN A 101 23.24 -2.06 20.40
N GLY A 102 21.98 -2.28 19.96
CA GLY A 102 20.78 -1.84 20.65
C GLY A 102 20.53 -0.32 20.59
N LYS A 103 21.25 0.42 19.75
CA LYS A 103 21.10 1.87 19.61
C LYS A 103 20.45 2.25 18.30
N LYS A 104 19.69 3.34 18.33
CA LYS A 104 19.17 4.00 17.12
C LYS A 104 20.19 4.99 16.58
N GLN A 105 20.24 5.14 15.26
CA GLN A 105 21.14 6.08 14.60
C GLN A 105 20.57 7.51 14.60
N ILE A 106 21.47 8.47 14.74
CA ILE A 106 21.21 9.89 14.46
C ILE A 106 21.89 10.21 13.13
N TYR A 107 21.07 10.46 12.09
CA TYR A 107 21.54 10.68 10.73
C TYR A 107 21.91 12.14 10.49
N ASP A 108 22.99 12.38 9.76
CA ASP A 108 23.33 13.68 9.16
C ASP A 108 22.66 13.82 7.77
N TRP A 109 21.34 14.09 7.80
CA TRP A 109 20.56 14.22 6.56
C TRP A 109 21.05 15.39 5.70
N GLU A 110 21.59 16.43 6.28
CA GLU A 110 22.14 17.58 5.56
C GLU A 110 23.35 17.15 4.71
N ALA A 111 24.27 16.38 5.28
CA ALA A 111 25.40 15.81 4.54
C ALA A 111 24.97 14.82 3.48
N ILE A 112 23.94 14.00 3.76
CA ILE A 112 23.36 13.06 2.81
C ILE A 112 22.77 13.83 1.61
N GLU A 113 21.92 14.82 1.85
CA GLU A 113 21.28 15.62 0.80
C GLU A 113 22.33 16.40 -0.02
N ARG A 114 23.30 17.05 0.62
CA ARG A 114 24.41 17.72 -0.08
C ARG A 114 25.18 16.76 -0.99
N THR A 115 25.36 15.50 -0.56
CA THR A 115 26.05 14.48 -1.37
C THR A 115 25.23 14.15 -2.62
N ILE A 116 23.93 13.98 -2.50
CA ILE A 116 23.06 13.73 -3.65
C ILE A 116 23.07 14.92 -4.62
N ARG A 117 22.85 16.14 -4.14
CA ARG A 117 22.81 17.34 -4.98
C ARG A 117 24.13 17.58 -5.71
N ARG A 118 25.26 17.25 -5.09
CA ARG A 118 26.59 17.35 -5.72
C ARG A 118 26.81 16.30 -6.79
N LEU A 119 26.40 15.04 -6.57
CA LEU A 119 26.70 13.93 -7.48
C LEU A 119 25.63 13.71 -8.53
N GLN A 120 24.36 13.94 -8.19
CA GLN A 120 23.18 13.73 -9.03
C GLN A 120 22.20 14.91 -8.87
N PRO A 121 22.53 16.12 -9.34
CA PRO A 121 21.78 17.35 -9.07
C PRO A 121 20.33 17.34 -9.61
N LYS A 122 20.02 16.41 -10.53
CA LYS A 122 18.67 16.25 -11.11
C LYS A 122 17.89 15.10 -10.49
N ALA A 123 18.48 14.33 -9.58
CA ALA A 123 17.77 13.27 -8.91
C ALA A 123 16.70 13.83 -7.98
N VAL A 124 15.56 13.17 -7.98
CA VAL A 124 14.48 13.43 -7.02
C VAL A 124 14.76 12.63 -5.76
N THR A 125 14.62 13.25 -4.59
CA THR A 125 14.73 12.58 -3.28
C THR A 125 13.35 12.30 -2.71
N ALA A 126 13.08 11.03 -2.40
CA ALA A 126 11.75 10.59 -1.98
C ALA A 126 11.73 10.06 -0.55
N VAL A 127 10.61 10.26 0.09
CA VAL A 127 10.17 9.87 1.43
C VAL A 127 10.91 10.59 2.54
N MET A 128 12.21 10.35 2.69
CA MET A 128 13.04 11.04 3.69
C MET A 128 13.85 12.20 3.09
N GLY A 129 13.60 12.53 1.82
CA GLY A 129 14.20 13.65 1.12
C GLY A 129 13.28 14.86 1.03
N ASP A 130 13.73 15.88 0.30
CA ASP A 130 13.10 17.19 0.25
C ASP A 130 12.14 17.38 -0.93
N ASP A 131 12.11 16.44 -1.90
CA ASP A 131 11.36 16.66 -3.15
C ASP A 131 9.99 15.99 -3.14
N VAL A 132 9.86 14.79 -2.55
CA VAL A 132 8.62 14.00 -2.54
C VAL A 132 8.39 13.40 -1.17
N ARG A 133 7.21 13.64 -0.61
CA ARG A 133 6.84 13.13 0.71
C ARG A 133 6.05 11.83 0.61
N TRP A 134 6.20 11.00 1.63
CA TRP A 134 5.34 9.85 1.82
C TRP A 134 3.90 10.27 2.14
N VAL A 135 2.92 9.61 1.53
CA VAL A 135 1.49 9.90 1.76
C VAL A 135 1.01 9.56 3.18
N GLY A 136 1.75 8.71 3.88
CA GLY A 136 1.49 8.37 5.28
C GLY A 136 0.79 7.02 5.49
N ASN A 137 0.57 6.24 4.43
CA ASN A 137 0.07 4.87 4.47
C ASN A 137 0.63 4.06 3.31
N GLU A 138 0.56 2.73 3.40
CA GLU A 138 0.99 1.79 2.37
C GLU A 138 -0.19 0.99 1.77
N LYS A 139 -1.41 1.56 1.85
CA LYS A 139 -2.64 0.96 1.31
C LYS A 139 -2.82 1.20 -0.20
N GLY A 140 -1.98 2.01 -0.82
CA GLY A 140 -2.17 2.44 -2.20
C GLY A 140 -3.19 3.57 -2.35
N ILE A 141 -3.46 4.36 -1.31
CA ILE A 141 -4.51 5.38 -1.29
C ILE A 141 -3.93 6.75 -0.95
N GLY A 142 -4.04 7.69 -1.90
CA GLY A 142 -3.77 9.11 -1.70
C GLY A 142 -4.92 9.84 -0.98
N ARG A 143 -4.68 11.09 -0.62
CA ARG A 143 -5.74 11.93 -0.06
C ARG A 143 -6.70 12.38 -1.14
N LYS A 144 -7.98 12.36 -0.83
CA LYS A 144 -9.02 12.87 -1.73
C LYS A 144 -8.86 14.37 -2.01
N THR A 145 -8.36 15.12 -1.01
CA THR A 145 -7.93 16.52 -1.13
C THR A 145 -6.42 16.58 -0.95
N GLU A 146 -5.67 16.52 -2.05
CA GLU A 146 -4.21 16.46 -2.04
C GLU A 146 -3.60 17.75 -2.61
N TRP A 147 -2.75 18.37 -1.80
CA TRP A 147 -1.99 19.56 -2.17
C TRP A 147 -0.50 19.23 -2.35
N SER A 148 0.07 19.62 -3.49
CA SER A 148 1.52 19.60 -3.70
C SER A 148 2.18 20.87 -3.12
N ALA A 149 1.48 21.99 -3.11
CA ALA A 149 1.88 23.18 -2.36
C ALA A 149 1.38 23.05 -0.92
N THR A 150 2.26 22.76 0.03
CA THR A 150 1.93 22.39 1.42
C THR A 150 2.60 23.32 2.43
N VAL A 151 2.06 23.37 3.64
CA VAL A 151 2.69 24.00 4.80
C VAL A 151 3.72 23.08 5.48
N LEU A 152 3.79 21.82 5.07
CA LEU A 152 4.73 20.87 5.64
C LEU A 152 6.14 21.16 5.16
N THR A 153 7.00 21.60 6.04
CA THR A 153 8.43 21.77 5.75
C THR A 153 9.04 20.42 5.41
N PRO A 154 9.74 20.30 4.26
CA PRO A 154 10.43 19.07 3.87
C PRO A 154 11.50 18.63 4.87
N GLY A 155 11.92 17.37 4.73
CA GLY A 155 12.96 16.76 5.53
C GLY A 155 12.46 16.15 6.83
N ILE A 156 13.19 15.13 7.30
CA ILE A 156 12.82 14.35 8.49
C ILE A 156 12.89 15.16 9.77
N TYR A 157 13.85 16.09 9.87
CA TYR A 157 14.07 16.89 11.06
C TYR A 157 12.95 17.88 11.36
N SER A 158 12.23 18.27 10.33
CA SER A 158 11.15 19.25 10.43
C SER A 158 9.89 18.69 11.10
N ARG A 159 9.79 17.36 11.30
CA ARG A 159 8.57 16.71 11.82
C ARG A 159 8.11 17.24 13.18
N ALA A 160 9.04 17.60 14.06
CA ALA A 160 8.74 18.03 15.42
C ALA A 160 9.29 19.41 15.75
N ILE A 161 9.78 20.16 14.78
CA ILE A 161 10.41 21.49 14.98
C ILE A 161 9.82 22.53 14.03
N GLY A 162 10.11 23.81 14.31
CA GLY A 162 9.71 24.94 13.45
C GLY A 162 8.22 24.95 13.16
N GLN A 163 7.86 25.36 11.94
CA GLN A 163 6.49 25.54 11.48
C GLN A 163 5.65 24.24 11.63
N ASN A 164 6.22 23.07 11.40
CA ASN A 164 5.48 21.81 11.53
C ASN A 164 4.97 21.59 12.96
N LYS A 165 5.81 21.90 13.96
CA LYS A 165 5.42 21.83 15.37
C LYS A 165 4.37 22.90 15.73
N GLU A 166 4.57 24.14 15.29
CA GLU A 166 3.64 25.25 15.54
C GLU A 166 2.25 24.99 14.99
N LEU A 167 2.17 24.39 13.78
CA LEU A 167 0.91 24.07 13.11
C LEU A 167 0.32 22.71 13.51
N GLY A 168 1.08 21.87 14.23
CA GLY A 168 0.68 20.51 14.59
C GLY A 168 0.55 19.57 13.38
N VAL A 169 1.37 19.80 12.33
CA VAL A 169 1.31 19.02 11.09
C VAL A 169 2.47 18.05 10.97
N PHE A 170 2.20 16.95 10.28
CA PHE A 170 3.17 15.91 9.92
C PHE A 170 2.70 15.19 8.64
N GLY A 171 3.52 14.33 8.07
CA GLY A 171 3.25 13.68 6.79
C GLY A 171 1.88 13.00 6.65
N LYS A 172 1.33 12.48 7.76
CA LYS A 172 -0.01 11.84 7.80
C LYS A 172 -1.18 12.81 8.01
N SER A 173 -0.94 14.09 8.26
CA SER A 173 -2.01 15.06 8.49
C SER A 173 -2.96 15.12 7.30
N LYS A 174 -4.27 15.20 7.58
CA LYS A 174 -5.31 15.20 6.54
C LYS A 174 -5.32 16.48 5.72
N ASP A 175 -5.00 17.59 6.36
CA ASP A 175 -4.89 18.90 5.72
C ASP A 175 -3.46 19.43 5.80
N LEU A 176 -2.85 19.64 4.65
CA LEU A 176 -1.51 20.21 4.51
C LEU A 176 -1.50 21.47 3.63
N GLY A 177 -2.65 21.90 3.15
CA GLY A 177 -2.66 22.96 2.19
C GLY A 177 -4.00 23.68 2.01
N SER A 178 -5.01 23.50 2.89
CA SER A 178 -6.23 24.32 2.85
C SER A 178 -5.95 25.81 3.19
N ARG A 179 -6.91 26.69 2.89
CA ARG A 179 -6.78 28.13 3.19
C ARG A 179 -6.52 28.37 4.68
N ASP A 180 -7.23 27.63 5.55
CA ASP A 180 -7.18 27.82 7.00
C ASP A 180 -5.79 27.48 7.56
N ILE A 181 -5.16 26.40 7.07
CA ILE A 181 -3.83 26.05 7.53
C ILE A 181 -2.75 26.94 6.89
N VAL A 182 -2.93 27.29 5.60
CA VAL A 182 -2.01 28.18 4.88
C VAL A 182 -1.99 29.58 5.50
N ALA A 183 -3.14 30.09 5.97
CA ALA A 183 -3.22 31.42 6.62
C ALA A 183 -2.40 31.51 7.92
N ARG A 184 -2.08 30.38 8.55
CA ARG A 184 -1.27 30.30 9.79
C ARG A 184 0.20 29.97 9.53
N ALA A 185 0.52 29.59 8.29
CA ALA A 185 1.87 29.19 7.90
C ALA A 185 2.75 30.41 7.59
N LYS A 186 4.04 30.29 7.86
CA LYS A 186 5.07 31.27 7.49
C LYS A 186 5.58 31.05 6.07
N GLU A 187 5.64 29.77 5.65
CA GLU A 187 6.22 29.34 4.38
C GLU A 187 5.39 28.22 3.73
N LEU A 188 5.47 28.14 2.41
CA LEU A 188 4.89 27.08 1.61
C LEU A 188 5.97 26.34 0.84
N PHE A 189 5.84 25.05 0.72
CA PHE A 189 6.78 24.18 0.04
C PHE A 189 6.08 23.39 -1.06
N TRP A 190 6.77 23.23 -2.19
CA TRP A 190 6.33 22.29 -3.21
C TRP A 190 6.80 20.89 -2.83
N PHE A 191 5.91 20.11 -2.27
CA PHE A 191 6.21 18.82 -1.66
C PHE A 191 5.10 17.80 -1.97
N PRO A 192 5.03 17.32 -3.24
CA PRO A 192 4.04 16.37 -3.70
C PRO A 192 4.15 15.04 -2.94
N SER A 193 3.04 14.30 -2.89
CA SER A 193 2.99 13.00 -2.21
C SER A 193 3.30 11.84 -3.14
N GLU A 194 3.91 10.81 -2.58
CA GLU A 194 4.03 9.48 -3.15
C GLU A 194 3.20 8.48 -2.34
N VAL A 195 2.50 7.62 -3.07
CA VAL A 195 1.73 6.49 -2.56
C VAL A 195 2.50 5.24 -2.90
N ASP A 196 2.98 4.53 -1.91
CA ASP A 196 3.67 3.27 -2.04
C ASP A 196 2.77 2.09 -1.65
N VAL A 197 2.86 1.01 -2.40
CA VAL A 197 2.07 -0.21 -2.17
C VAL A 197 2.71 -1.39 -2.88
N SER A 198 2.65 -2.58 -2.28
CA SER A 198 3.10 -3.80 -2.94
C SER A 198 1.99 -4.43 -3.78
N ILE A 199 2.34 -5.04 -4.90
CA ILE A 199 1.43 -5.87 -5.71
C ILE A 199 1.00 -7.14 -4.95
N ARG A 200 1.78 -7.58 -3.96
CA ARG A 200 1.55 -8.73 -3.08
C ARG A 200 1.12 -8.27 -1.68
N PRO A 201 0.72 -9.17 -0.78
CA PRO A 201 0.42 -8.83 0.62
C PRO A 201 1.62 -8.19 1.33
N GLY A 202 2.82 -8.75 1.17
CA GLY A 202 4.08 -8.25 1.74
C GLY A 202 4.96 -7.50 0.75
N TRP A 203 6.05 -6.90 1.27
CA TRP A 203 7.06 -6.19 0.46
C TRP A 203 8.06 -7.14 -0.20
N PHE A 204 8.27 -8.32 0.37
CA PHE A 204 9.19 -9.35 -0.14
C PHE A 204 8.42 -10.51 -0.75
N TYR A 205 9.10 -11.28 -1.61
CA TYR A 205 8.53 -12.46 -2.22
C TYR A 205 8.40 -13.62 -1.23
N HIS A 206 7.21 -14.20 -1.19
CA HIS A 206 6.93 -15.47 -0.52
C HIS A 206 6.09 -16.35 -1.46
N SER A 207 6.54 -17.59 -1.72
CA SER A 207 5.84 -18.51 -2.63
C SER A 207 4.41 -18.83 -2.18
N LYS A 208 4.13 -18.82 -0.88
CA LYS A 208 2.77 -18.98 -0.32
C LYS A 208 1.81 -17.87 -0.74
N GLU A 209 2.33 -16.74 -1.26
CA GLU A 209 1.55 -15.58 -1.70
C GLU A 209 1.31 -15.56 -3.22
N ASP A 210 1.75 -16.57 -3.98
CA ASP A 210 1.64 -16.58 -5.44
C ASP A 210 0.20 -16.48 -5.94
N SER A 211 -0.76 -16.99 -5.17
CA SER A 211 -2.20 -16.84 -5.44
C SER A 211 -2.83 -15.55 -4.92
N HIS A 212 -2.09 -14.74 -4.15
CA HIS A 212 -2.58 -13.54 -3.46
C HIS A 212 -2.12 -12.22 -4.11
N VAL A 213 -1.68 -12.27 -5.36
CA VAL A 213 -1.39 -11.07 -6.15
C VAL A 213 -2.67 -10.23 -6.26
N LYS A 214 -2.57 -8.93 -5.97
CA LYS A 214 -3.73 -8.02 -6.04
C LYS A 214 -4.50 -8.16 -7.34
N SER A 215 -5.83 -8.16 -7.27
CA SER A 215 -6.69 -8.27 -8.43
C SER A 215 -6.53 -7.07 -9.38
N LEU A 216 -6.92 -7.22 -10.64
CA LEU A 216 -6.93 -6.12 -11.60
C LEU A 216 -7.84 -4.98 -11.11
N ALA A 217 -8.99 -5.30 -10.51
CA ALA A 217 -9.91 -4.31 -9.94
C ALA A 217 -9.25 -3.52 -8.81
N HIS A 218 -8.52 -4.20 -7.92
CA HIS A 218 -7.81 -3.55 -6.83
C HIS A 218 -6.67 -2.64 -7.35
N LEU A 219 -5.86 -3.09 -8.30
CA LEU A 219 -4.79 -2.26 -8.89
C LEU A 219 -5.35 -1.05 -9.65
N ALA A 220 -6.47 -1.22 -10.37
CA ALA A 220 -7.16 -0.11 -11.00
C ALA A 220 -7.66 0.91 -9.96
N ASP A 221 -8.26 0.44 -8.86
CA ASP A 221 -8.72 1.32 -7.78
C ASP A 221 -7.55 2.09 -7.13
N ILE A 222 -6.42 1.42 -6.89
CA ILE A 222 -5.17 2.06 -6.43
C ILE A 222 -4.74 3.18 -7.39
N TYR A 223 -4.73 2.93 -8.71
CA TYR A 223 -4.36 3.95 -9.70
C TYR A 223 -5.28 5.17 -9.65
N PHE A 224 -6.58 4.95 -9.58
CA PHE A 224 -7.57 6.03 -9.48
C PHE A 224 -7.45 6.81 -8.17
N LYS A 225 -7.06 6.16 -7.07
CA LYS A 225 -6.95 6.77 -5.75
C LYS A 225 -5.54 7.25 -5.40
N SER A 226 -4.55 7.05 -6.26
CA SER A 226 -3.18 7.58 -6.13
C SER A 226 -2.89 8.60 -7.23
N VAL A 227 -2.60 8.15 -8.43
CA VAL A 227 -2.36 9.00 -9.61
C VAL A 227 -3.56 9.90 -9.89
N GLY A 228 -4.78 9.36 -9.75
CA GLY A 228 -6.02 10.11 -9.90
C GLY A 228 -6.31 11.09 -8.76
N TYR A 229 -5.54 11.08 -7.69
CA TYR A 229 -5.61 12.02 -6.56
C TYR A 229 -4.34 12.86 -6.41
N ASN A 230 -3.69 13.18 -7.53
CA ASN A 230 -2.53 14.07 -7.56
C ASN A 230 -1.28 13.53 -6.84
N SER A 231 -1.13 12.21 -6.72
CA SER A 231 0.03 11.58 -6.08
C SER A 231 0.83 10.73 -7.06
N VAL A 232 2.11 10.53 -6.78
CA VAL A 232 2.92 9.53 -7.48
C VAL A 232 2.52 8.13 -6.97
N LEU A 233 2.54 7.11 -7.82
CA LEU A 233 2.36 5.72 -7.42
C LEU A 233 3.69 4.97 -7.53
N LEU A 234 4.19 4.48 -6.41
CA LEU A 234 5.26 3.50 -6.32
C LEU A 234 4.64 2.12 -6.08
N LEU A 235 4.62 1.27 -7.12
CA LEU A 235 4.13 -0.10 -7.02
C LEU A 235 5.31 -1.06 -6.85
N ASN A 236 5.45 -1.66 -5.67
CA ASN A 236 6.48 -2.65 -5.41
C ASN A 236 6.13 -3.99 -6.07
N ILE A 237 7.13 -4.60 -6.72
CA ILE A 237 7.05 -5.89 -7.40
C ILE A 237 8.27 -6.69 -6.96
N PRO A 238 8.11 -7.59 -5.96
CA PRO A 238 9.25 -8.32 -5.41
C PRO A 238 9.70 -9.43 -6.37
N PRO A 239 11.01 -9.53 -6.69
CA PRO A 239 11.54 -10.66 -7.41
C PRO A 239 11.51 -11.94 -6.55
N ASP A 240 11.38 -13.08 -7.19
CA ASP A 240 11.49 -14.38 -6.54
C ASP A 240 12.96 -14.72 -6.20
N LYS A 241 13.18 -15.91 -5.60
CA LYS A 241 14.53 -16.37 -5.21
C LYS A 241 15.49 -16.59 -6.40
N SER A 242 14.99 -16.69 -7.63
CA SER A 242 15.80 -16.78 -8.85
C SER A 242 16.21 -15.40 -9.38
N GLY A 243 15.67 -14.32 -8.81
CA GLY A 243 15.88 -12.94 -9.26
C GLY A 243 14.91 -12.52 -10.38
N LEU A 244 13.91 -13.32 -10.68
CA LEU A 244 12.90 -13.02 -11.71
C LEU A 244 11.59 -12.53 -11.05
N ILE A 245 10.82 -11.74 -11.80
CA ILE A 245 9.44 -11.42 -11.40
C ILE A 245 8.58 -12.64 -11.71
N HIS A 246 7.84 -13.11 -10.69
CA HIS A 246 6.99 -14.29 -10.80
C HIS A 246 5.92 -14.12 -11.89
N GLU A 247 5.56 -15.21 -12.56
CA GLU A 247 4.64 -15.18 -13.72
C GLU A 247 3.26 -14.58 -13.41
N ASN A 248 2.73 -14.81 -12.20
CA ASN A 248 1.45 -14.24 -11.76
C ASN A 248 1.52 -12.71 -11.66
N ASP A 249 2.65 -12.17 -11.16
CA ASP A 249 2.88 -10.73 -11.10
C ASP A 249 3.03 -10.15 -12.51
N CYS A 250 3.81 -10.81 -13.38
CA CYS A 250 3.98 -10.40 -14.78
C CYS A 250 2.64 -10.37 -15.54
N ARG A 251 1.81 -11.41 -15.38
CA ARG A 251 0.47 -11.47 -15.98
C ARG A 251 -0.39 -10.32 -15.48
N ARG A 252 -0.43 -10.08 -14.16
CA ARG A 252 -1.22 -9.01 -13.55
C ARG A 252 -0.77 -7.63 -14.00
N LEU A 253 0.51 -7.38 -14.10
CA LEU A 253 1.05 -6.11 -14.61
C LEU A 253 0.67 -5.88 -16.08
N LYS A 254 0.69 -6.93 -16.90
CA LYS A 254 0.26 -6.85 -18.29
C LYS A 254 -1.24 -6.53 -18.42
N GLU A 255 -2.06 -7.20 -17.61
CA GLU A 255 -3.51 -6.93 -17.53
C GLU A 255 -3.77 -5.48 -17.10
N PHE A 256 -3.06 -5.02 -16.07
CA PHE A 256 -3.18 -3.66 -15.54
C PHE A 256 -2.76 -2.60 -16.57
N SER A 257 -1.62 -2.79 -17.20
CA SER A 257 -1.13 -1.89 -18.26
C SER A 257 -2.10 -1.82 -19.43
N THR A 258 -2.63 -2.97 -19.86
CA THR A 258 -3.62 -3.07 -20.93
C THR A 258 -4.93 -2.38 -20.56
N TYR A 259 -5.39 -2.55 -19.32
CA TYR A 259 -6.59 -1.88 -18.82
C TYR A 259 -6.44 -0.35 -18.85
N LEU A 260 -5.33 0.17 -18.34
CA LEU A 260 -5.06 1.61 -18.35
C LEU A 260 -4.94 2.15 -19.77
N LYS A 261 -4.22 1.44 -20.66
CA LYS A 261 -4.11 1.83 -22.06
C LYS A 261 -5.48 1.93 -22.70
N ASN A 262 -6.30 0.89 -22.61
CA ASN A 262 -7.63 0.85 -23.23
C ASN A 262 -8.57 1.91 -22.63
N THR A 263 -8.47 2.20 -21.33
CA THR A 263 -9.25 3.25 -20.66
C THR A 263 -8.92 4.64 -21.21
N PHE A 264 -7.63 4.97 -21.37
CA PHE A 264 -7.20 6.34 -21.69
C PHE A 264 -6.80 6.55 -23.15
N GLU A 265 -6.89 5.54 -24.00
CA GLU A 265 -6.55 5.64 -25.42
C GLU A 265 -7.50 6.56 -26.19
N LYS A 266 -8.81 6.41 -25.96
CA LYS A 266 -9.85 7.14 -26.68
C LYS A 266 -10.46 8.23 -25.79
N ASP A 267 -10.15 9.48 -26.10
CA ASP A 267 -10.79 10.64 -25.48
C ASP A 267 -12.10 10.97 -26.23
N TYR A 268 -13.21 10.96 -25.50
CA TYR A 268 -14.54 11.22 -26.06
C TYR A 268 -14.91 12.72 -26.11
N LEU A 269 -14.08 13.62 -25.54
CA LEU A 269 -14.27 15.05 -25.71
C LEU A 269 -13.83 15.53 -27.09
N LYS A 270 -14.66 16.37 -27.68
CA LYS A 270 -14.23 17.21 -28.79
C LYS A 270 -13.44 18.39 -28.20
N ARG A 271 -12.14 18.53 -28.55
CA ARG A 271 -11.25 19.60 -28.09
C ARG A 271 -10.94 19.60 -26.57
N GLY A 272 -10.89 18.43 -25.93
CA GLY A 272 -10.52 18.32 -24.48
C GLY A 272 -9.11 18.79 -24.13
N ARG A 273 -8.21 18.91 -25.12
CA ARG A 273 -6.81 19.36 -24.93
C ARG A 273 -6.64 20.88 -24.97
N THR A 274 -7.72 21.67 -24.95
CA THR A 274 -7.62 23.13 -25.00
C THR A 274 -7.28 23.69 -23.61
N ARG A 275 -6.16 24.40 -23.51
CA ARG A 275 -5.77 25.14 -22.29
C ARG A 275 -6.74 26.29 -22.05
N TRP A 276 -7.03 26.58 -20.80
CA TRP A 276 -7.84 27.72 -20.39
C TRP A 276 -7.58 28.12 -18.94
N GLU A 277 -7.96 29.34 -18.60
CA GLU A 277 -7.87 29.85 -17.24
C GLU A 277 -9.26 29.93 -16.61
N ALA A 278 -9.32 29.59 -15.33
CA ALA A 278 -10.55 29.55 -14.57
C ALA A 278 -10.41 30.30 -13.25
N LEU A 279 -11.27 31.25 -13.01
CA LEU A 279 -11.55 31.81 -11.68
C LEU A 279 -12.65 30.99 -11.01
N SER A 280 -12.84 31.20 -9.70
CA SER A 280 -13.99 30.62 -8.99
C SER A 280 -15.30 30.98 -9.69
N GLY A 281 -16.17 29.98 -9.87
CA GLY A 281 -17.44 30.11 -10.61
C GLY A 281 -17.33 29.96 -12.13
N THR A 282 -16.12 29.90 -12.72
CA THR A 282 -15.96 29.74 -14.17
C THR A 282 -16.37 28.34 -14.62
N SER A 283 -17.18 28.27 -15.67
CA SER A 283 -17.61 27.02 -16.29
C SER A 283 -17.13 26.93 -17.75
N LYS A 284 -16.84 25.72 -18.18
CA LYS A 284 -16.55 25.42 -19.58
C LYS A 284 -17.34 24.19 -20.05
N GLU A 285 -18.00 24.33 -21.18
CA GLU A 285 -18.72 23.24 -21.82
C GLU A 285 -17.87 22.57 -22.90
N TYR A 286 -18.05 21.27 -23.04
CA TYR A 286 -17.39 20.45 -24.04
C TYR A 286 -18.42 19.59 -24.75
N MET A 287 -18.36 19.54 -26.06
CA MET A 287 -19.14 18.59 -26.86
C MET A 287 -18.56 17.19 -26.71
N VAL A 288 -19.39 16.23 -26.49
CA VAL A 288 -19.03 14.81 -26.46
C VAL A 288 -19.21 14.18 -27.84
N ARG A 289 -18.46 13.15 -28.17
CA ARG A 289 -18.64 12.39 -29.39
C ARG A 289 -19.99 11.66 -29.34
N LYS A 290 -20.68 11.61 -30.46
CA LYS A 290 -22.02 10.97 -30.56
C LYS A 290 -21.98 9.53 -30.04
N ASP A 291 -23.02 9.15 -29.33
CA ASP A 291 -23.25 7.81 -28.79
C ASP A 291 -22.10 7.27 -27.89
N ALA A 292 -21.32 8.15 -27.29
CA ALA A 292 -20.20 7.79 -26.41
C ALA A 292 -20.70 7.35 -25.03
N LEU A 293 -20.53 6.09 -24.69
CA LEU A 293 -20.67 5.61 -23.31
C LEU A 293 -19.43 6.03 -22.50
N VAL A 294 -19.62 6.68 -21.36
CA VAL A 294 -18.54 7.25 -20.54
C VAL A 294 -18.83 7.10 -19.06
N ASN A 295 -17.77 7.02 -18.25
CA ASN A 295 -17.87 6.92 -16.79
C ASN A 295 -16.63 7.47 -16.04
N THR A 296 -15.70 8.09 -16.76
CA THR A 296 -14.43 8.57 -16.19
C THR A 296 -14.07 9.92 -16.78
N PHE A 297 -13.78 10.90 -15.92
CA PHE A 297 -13.30 12.22 -16.33
C PHE A 297 -11.91 12.50 -15.75
N MET A 298 -11.06 13.13 -16.54
CA MET A 298 -9.74 13.60 -16.16
C MET A 298 -9.66 15.11 -16.27
N ILE A 299 -9.03 15.73 -15.28
CA ILE A 299 -8.62 17.13 -15.30
C ILE A 299 -7.18 17.26 -14.82
N GLN A 300 -6.41 18.17 -15.43
CA GLN A 300 -5.02 18.47 -15.09
C GLN A 300 -4.82 19.99 -15.05
N GLU A 301 -4.16 20.48 -14.01
CA GLU A 301 -3.63 21.85 -13.97
C GLU A 301 -2.22 21.90 -14.57
N ASP A 302 -1.85 23.05 -15.10
CA ASP A 302 -0.46 23.38 -15.41
C ASP A 302 0.27 23.72 -14.11
N ILE A 303 0.81 22.68 -13.46
CA ILE A 303 1.46 22.80 -12.15
C ILE A 303 2.72 23.68 -12.17
N THR A 304 3.29 23.99 -13.35
CA THR A 304 4.38 24.96 -13.45
C THR A 304 3.94 26.39 -13.07
N LYS A 305 2.63 26.63 -13.08
CA LYS A 305 1.96 27.85 -12.62
C LYS A 305 1.30 27.70 -11.25
N GLY A 306 1.51 26.56 -10.58
CA GLY A 306 0.98 26.23 -9.27
C GLY A 306 -0.32 25.42 -9.32
N GLN A 307 -0.66 24.83 -8.19
CA GLN A 307 -1.92 24.13 -7.96
C GLN A 307 -2.92 25.07 -7.30
N ARG A 308 -4.08 25.31 -7.90
CA ARG A 308 -5.00 26.38 -7.47
C ARG A 308 -6.44 25.94 -7.30
N VAL A 309 -6.91 24.90 -7.99
CA VAL A 309 -8.29 24.40 -7.87
C VAL A 309 -8.50 23.82 -6.48
N GLU A 310 -9.54 24.27 -5.80
CA GLU A 310 -9.98 23.79 -4.48
C GLU A 310 -11.20 22.87 -4.57
N SER A 311 -12.12 23.18 -5.51
CA SER A 311 -13.28 22.32 -5.75
C SER A 311 -13.85 22.57 -7.15
N PHE A 312 -14.47 21.52 -7.69
CA PHE A 312 -15.12 21.56 -8.99
C PHE A 312 -16.39 20.70 -9.02
N LEU A 313 -17.26 21.01 -10.00
CA LEU A 313 -18.45 20.25 -10.34
C LEU A 313 -18.34 19.78 -11.78
N LEU A 314 -18.70 18.52 -12.04
CA LEU A 314 -18.85 17.95 -13.36
C LEU A 314 -20.31 17.60 -13.60
N GLU A 315 -20.88 18.11 -14.69
CA GLU A 315 -22.25 17.85 -15.12
C GLU A 315 -22.28 17.29 -16.52
N GLY A 316 -23.27 16.47 -16.80
CA GLY A 316 -23.57 15.95 -18.15
C GLY A 316 -24.96 16.41 -18.61
N TYR A 317 -25.10 16.67 -19.89
CA TYR A 317 -26.34 17.08 -20.53
C TYR A 317 -26.84 16.00 -21.48
N TRP A 318 -28.09 15.56 -21.25
CA TRP A 318 -28.85 14.67 -22.12
C TRP A 318 -30.34 14.77 -21.82
N ASP A 319 -31.18 14.43 -22.76
CA ASP A 319 -32.66 14.56 -22.67
C ASP A 319 -33.10 15.96 -22.21
N GLY A 320 -32.44 17.01 -22.70
CA GLY A 320 -32.79 18.40 -22.40
C GLY A 320 -32.36 18.92 -21.04
N ASN A 321 -31.67 18.13 -20.20
CA ASN A 321 -31.38 18.48 -18.81
C ASN A 321 -29.90 18.30 -18.45
N TRP A 322 -29.37 19.21 -17.61
CA TRP A 322 -28.09 19.05 -16.93
C TRP A 322 -28.25 18.17 -15.69
N ARG A 323 -27.36 17.24 -15.50
CA ARG A 323 -27.33 16.31 -14.35
C ARG A 323 -25.92 16.24 -13.78
N THR A 324 -25.80 16.28 -12.47
CA THR A 324 -24.50 16.14 -11.78
C THR A 324 -23.93 14.74 -12.02
N LEU A 325 -22.73 14.67 -12.53
CA LEU A 325 -21.96 13.43 -12.69
C LEU A 325 -21.04 13.19 -11.49
N ALA A 326 -20.30 14.23 -11.10
CA ALA A 326 -19.37 14.13 -9.99
C ALA A 326 -19.02 15.50 -9.41
N GLU A 327 -18.59 15.48 -8.16
CA GLU A 327 -17.94 16.60 -7.49
C GLU A 327 -16.53 16.21 -7.08
N GLY A 328 -15.63 17.17 -7.08
CA GLY A 328 -14.26 16.95 -6.67
C GLY A 328 -13.66 18.12 -5.92
N THR A 329 -12.56 17.83 -5.24
CA THR A 329 -11.76 18.81 -4.51
C THR A 329 -10.57 19.28 -5.38
N THR A 330 -9.35 19.16 -4.87
CA THR A 330 -8.13 19.57 -5.57
C THR A 330 -7.90 18.83 -6.89
N VAL A 331 -7.18 19.44 -7.80
CA VAL A 331 -6.81 18.89 -9.10
C VAL A 331 -5.31 18.57 -9.15
N GLY A 332 -4.44 19.58 -9.24
CA GLY A 332 -3.00 19.40 -9.40
C GLY A 332 -2.60 18.81 -10.76
N TYR A 333 -1.54 17.99 -10.78
CA TYR A 333 -1.04 17.46 -12.05
C TYR A 333 -2.01 16.47 -12.71
N LYS A 334 -2.84 15.77 -11.90
CA LYS A 334 -3.89 14.88 -12.43
C LYS A 334 -4.97 14.61 -11.40
N ARG A 335 -6.21 14.79 -11.81
CA ARG A 335 -7.40 14.34 -11.09
C ARG A 335 -8.22 13.43 -11.98
N LEU A 336 -8.57 12.25 -11.46
CA LEU A 336 -9.52 11.33 -12.09
C LEU A 336 -10.76 11.22 -11.22
N VAL A 337 -11.92 11.27 -11.83
CA VAL A 337 -13.21 11.02 -11.16
C VAL A 337 -14.00 9.99 -11.94
N ARG A 338 -14.59 9.05 -11.21
CA ARG A 338 -15.48 8.03 -11.74
C ARG A 338 -16.92 8.39 -11.40
N PHE A 339 -17.83 8.07 -12.29
CA PHE A 339 -19.27 8.29 -12.12
C PHE A 339 -20.05 7.15 -12.79
N THR A 340 -21.36 7.12 -12.58
CA THR A 340 -22.25 6.13 -13.22
C THR A 340 -22.21 6.28 -14.75
N GLU A 341 -22.15 5.17 -15.46
CA GLU A 341 -22.16 5.15 -16.92
C GLU A 341 -23.32 5.97 -17.49
N CYS A 342 -23.00 6.80 -18.47
CA CYS A 342 -23.98 7.63 -19.15
C CYS A 342 -23.53 7.97 -20.58
N GLN A 343 -24.45 8.53 -21.39
CA GLN A 343 -24.21 8.96 -22.78
C GLN A 343 -24.56 10.45 -22.94
N PRO A 344 -23.77 11.37 -22.38
CA PRO A 344 -24.06 12.79 -22.46
C PRO A 344 -23.73 13.35 -23.85
N GLU A 345 -24.53 14.30 -24.33
CA GLU A 345 -24.26 15.09 -25.55
C GLU A 345 -23.18 16.14 -25.31
N LYS A 346 -23.17 16.70 -24.08
CA LYS A 346 -22.21 17.68 -23.59
C LYS A 346 -21.86 17.39 -22.15
N ILE A 347 -20.68 17.85 -21.72
CA ILE A 347 -20.36 17.98 -20.31
C ILE A 347 -20.00 19.44 -19.99
N ARG A 348 -20.23 19.82 -18.74
CA ARG A 348 -19.82 21.12 -18.18
C ARG A 348 -18.94 20.89 -16.98
N LEU A 349 -17.74 21.48 -17.01
CA LEU A 349 -16.83 21.55 -15.87
C LEU A 349 -16.92 22.95 -15.28
N THR A 350 -17.35 23.04 -14.03
CA THR A 350 -17.40 24.30 -13.26
C THR A 350 -16.31 24.26 -12.19
N ILE A 351 -15.40 25.20 -12.19
CA ILE A 351 -14.45 25.40 -11.09
C ILE A 351 -15.18 26.19 -10.01
N ARG A 352 -15.69 25.50 -8.99
CA ARG A 352 -16.47 26.13 -7.90
C ARG A 352 -15.61 27.06 -7.04
N SER A 353 -14.38 26.64 -6.74
CA SER A 353 -13.43 27.42 -5.95
C SER A 353 -12.00 27.23 -6.44
N ALA A 354 -11.27 28.32 -6.52
CA ALA A 354 -9.84 28.36 -6.82
C ALA A 354 -9.17 29.50 -6.04
N ARG A 355 -7.90 29.35 -5.71
CA ARG A 355 -7.12 30.36 -4.95
C ARG A 355 -6.76 31.60 -5.76
N ASN A 356 -6.69 31.44 -7.05
CA ASN A 356 -6.44 32.47 -8.07
C ASN A 356 -6.83 31.86 -9.42
N ALA A 357 -6.54 32.51 -10.53
CA ALA A 357 -6.76 31.96 -11.85
C ALA A 357 -6.06 30.58 -11.98
N ALA A 358 -6.85 29.50 -12.02
CA ALA A 358 -6.36 28.15 -12.22
C ALA A 358 -6.08 27.91 -13.70
N HIS A 359 -4.90 27.41 -14.02
CA HIS A 359 -4.51 27.12 -15.40
C HIS A 359 -4.81 25.67 -15.73
N ILE A 360 -5.94 25.41 -16.37
CA ILE A 360 -6.32 24.06 -16.79
C ILE A 360 -5.53 23.70 -18.05
N LEU A 361 -4.67 22.70 -17.92
CA LEU A 361 -3.80 22.21 -18.99
C LEU A 361 -4.56 21.30 -19.95
N ARG A 362 -5.37 20.39 -19.40
CA ARG A 362 -6.08 19.36 -20.15
C ARG A 362 -7.29 18.84 -19.38
N THR A 363 -8.33 18.49 -20.15
CA THR A 363 -9.45 17.66 -19.69
C THR A 363 -9.60 16.46 -20.63
N GLY A 364 -10.24 15.40 -20.17
CA GLY A 364 -10.52 14.21 -20.98
C GLY A 364 -11.71 13.42 -20.44
N LEU A 365 -12.45 12.77 -21.31
CA LEU A 365 -13.61 11.97 -20.97
C LEU A 365 -13.42 10.57 -21.54
N PHE A 366 -13.55 9.55 -20.68
CA PHE A 366 -13.14 8.19 -21.00
C PHE A 366 -14.20 7.18 -20.56
N TYR A 367 -14.04 5.97 -21.07
CA TYR A 367 -14.76 4.79 -20.59
C TYR A 367 -13.78 3.82 -19.94
N ALA A 368 -13.91 3.65 -18.65
CA ALA A 368 -13.20 2.62 -17.89
C ALA A 368 -14.12 1.42 -17.72
N ARG A 369 -13.79 0.31 -18.38
CA ARG A 369 -14.58 -0.92 -18.26
C ARG A 369 -14.78 -1.29 -16.79
N PRO A 370 -16.02 -1.52 -16.32
CA PRO A 370 -16.26 -2.00 -14.97
C PRO A 370 -15.50 -3.30 -14.70
N LEU A 371 -14.91 -3.39 -13.52
CA LEU A 371 -14.17 -4.55 -13.06
C LEU A 371 -14.86 -5.12 -11.82
N THR A 372 -15.05 -6.43 -11.82
CA THR A 372 -15.44 -7.16 -10.63
C THR A 372 -14.18 -7.57 -9.87
N ASP A 373 -14.14 -7.31 -8.58
CA ASP A 373 -13.05 -7.81 -7.74
C ASP A 373 -13.25 -9.32 -7.51
N ASN A 374 -12.58 -10.10 -8.35
CA ASN A 374 -12.50 -11.55 -8.24
C ASN A 374 -11.28 -11.96 -7.42
N SER A 375 -10.84 -11.14 -6.46
CA SER A 375 -9.85 -11.58 -5.49
C SER A 375 -10.30 -12.93 -4.96
N ALA A 376 -9.42 -13.92 -4.99
CA ALA A 376 -9.72 -15.22 -4.42
C ALA A 376 -10.19 -14.98 -2.98
N LYS A 377 -11.46 -15.19 -2.70
CA LYS A 377 -11.95 -15.21 -1.34
C LYS A 377 -11.16 -16.32 -0.67
N VAL A 378 -10.30 -15.94 0.24
CA VAL A 378 -9.55 -16.93 1.03
C VAL A 378 -10.59 -17.81 1.68
N GLN A 379 -10.62 -19.09 1.28
CA GLN A 379 -11.53 -20.06 1.91
C GLN A 379 -11.02 -20.31 3.31
N LEU A 380 -11.69 -19.75 4.29
CA LEU A 380 -11.38 -19.92 5.72
C LEU A 380 -11.72 -21.34 6.23
N GLY A 381 -12.06 -22.28 5.34
CA GLY A 381 -12.44 -23.62 5.71
C GLY A 381 -13.97 -23.81 5.79
N ASN A 382 -14.39 -24.97 6.30
CA ASN A 382 -15.79 -25.36 6.34
C ASN A 382 -16.44 -25.28 7.73
N VAL A 383 -15.80 -24.59 8.70
CA VAL A 383 -16.39 -24.35 10.03
C VAL A 383 -17.20 -23.05 9.99
N PRO A 384 -18.55 -23.12 9.95
CA PRO A 384 -19.37 -21.93 9.78
C PRO A 384 -19.29 -21.01 10.99
N VAL A 385 -19.11 -19.71 10.75
CA VAL A 385 -19.11 -18.67 11.81
C VAL A 385 -20.40 -18.67 12.62
N SER A 386 -21.53 -19.10 12.05
CA SER A 386 -22.81 -19.22 12.76
C SER A 386 -22.79 -20.22 13.92
N GLN A 387 -21.82 -21.12 13.96
CA GLN A 387 -21.63 -22.09 15.04
C GLN A 387 -20.70 -21.57 16.15
N TRP A 388 -20.00 -20.47 15.91
CA TRP A 388 -19.05 -19.93 16.86
C TRP A 388 -19.75 -19.37 18.10
N ARG A 389 -19.19 -19.68 19.25
CA ARG A 389 -19.66 -19.21 20.55
C ARG A 389 -18.57 -18.41 21.25
N LEU A 390 -18.99 -17.35 21.90
CA LEU A 390 -18.07 -16.54 22.70
C LEU A 390 -17.76 -17.24 24.02
N SER A 391 -16.51 -17.22 24.43
CA SER A 391 -16.08 -17.71 25.75
C SER A 391 -16.20 -16.60 26.79
N GLY A 392 -17.35 -15.95 26.91
CA GLY A 392 -17.58 -14.85 27.85
C GLY A 392 -18.91 -14.17 27.60
N THR A 393 -19.19 -13.13 28.39
CA THR A 393 -20.46 -12.37 28.38
C THR A 393 -20.43 -11.13 27.51
N ASP A 394 -19.28 -10.78 26.91
CA ASP A 394 -19.16 -9.58 26.07
C ASP A 394 -19.67 -9.86 24.64
N GLU A 395 -20.96 -9.67 24.44
CA GLU A 395 -21.61 -9.83 23.12
C GLU A 395 -21.04 -8.89 22.05
N THR A 396 -20.35 -7.80 22.43
CA THR A 396 -19.73 -6.88 21.46
C THR A 396 -18.57 -7.53 20.70
N MET A 397 -17.99 -8.63 21.22
CA MET A 397 -16.96 -9.43 20.53
C MET A 397 -17.45 -10.03 19.21
N ARG A 398 -18.78 -10.17 18.99
CA ARG A 398 -19.36 -10.65 17.72
C ARG A 398 -18.99 -9.74 16.54
N LYS A 399 -18.70 -8.47 16.77
CA LYS A 399 -18.22 -7.53 15.75
C LYS A 399 -16.90 -7.99 15.12
N ALA A 400 -16.13 -8.84 15.79
CA ALA A 400 -14.87 -9.34 15.27
C ALA A 400 -15.04 -10.53 14.28
N PHE A 401 -16.28 -11.02 14.05
CA PHE A 401 -16.56 -12.09 13.09
C PHE A 401 -17.99 -11.99 12.49
N ASP A 402 -18.49 -10.78 12.30
CA ASP A 402 -19.81 -10.50 11.70
C ASP A 402 -19.77 -10.35 10.17
N LYS A 403 -18.62 -10.57 9.56
CA LYS A 403 -18.33 -10.40 8.11
C LYS A 403 -18.43 -8.95 7.64
N ASN A 404 -18.31 -7.99 8.54
CA ASN A 404 -18.34 -6.57 8.23
C ASN A 404 -17.10 -5.86 8.77
N VAL A 405 -16.09 -5.68 7.95
CA VAL A 405 -14.84 -4.99 8.32
C VAL A 405 -15.01 -3.53 8.75
N GLN A 406 -16.20 -2.95 8.62
CA GLN A 406 -16.49 -1.60 9.11
C GLN A 406 -16.93 -1.59 10.58
N THR A 407 -17.35 -2.71 11.13
CA THR A 407 -17.58 -2.89 12.55
C THR A 407 -16.29 -3.28 13.25
N VAL A 408 -16.11 -2.86 14.48
CA VAL A 408 -14.87 -3.12 15.23
C VAL A 408 -15.21 -3.46 16.67
N TRP A 409 -14.72 -4.59 17.16
CA TRP A 409 -14.62 -4.83 18.59
C TRP A 409 -13.43 -4.08 19.16
N ARG A 410 -13.67 -3.25 20.18
CA ARG A 410 -12.63 -2.53 20.93
C ARG A 410 -12.81 -2.69 22.41
N THR A 411 -11.72 -2.82 23.14
CA THR A 411 -11.71 -2.96 24.58
C THR A 411 -10.43 -2.36 25.18
N GLU A 412 -10.52 -1.90 26.43
CA GLU A 412 -9.35 -1.50 27.20
C GLU A 412 -8.52 -2.73 27.61
N GLY A 413 -7.21 -2.54 27.68
CA GLY A 413 -6.23 -3.59 27.98
C GLY A 413 -5.90 -4.47 26.78
N LEU A 414 -4.80 -5.22 26.89
CA LEU A 414 -4.43 -6.28 25.95
C LEU A 414 -5.26 -7.53 26.27
N LYS A 415 -6.52 -7.56 25.83
CA LYS A 415 -7.46 -8.63 26.12
C LYS A 415 -7.38 -9.75 25.09
N THR A 416 -7.28 -10.97 25.60
CA THR A 416 -7.33 -12.19 24.79
C THR A 416 -8.71 -12.36 24.17
N PHE A 417 -8.74 -12.65 22.88
CA PHE A 417 -9.95 -12.95 22.12
C PHE A 417 -10.11 -14.48 22.00
N THR A 418 -11.14 -15.04 22.61
CA THR A 418 -11.36 -16.51 22.69
C THR A 418 -12.70 -16.90 22.08
N VAL A 419 -12.69 -17.95 21.26
CA VAL A 419 -13.88 -18.49 20.58
C VAL A 419 -13.93 -20.00 20.70
N ASP A 420 -15.13 -20.55 20.96
CA ASP A 420 -15.50 -21.95 20.74
C ASP A 420 -16.07 -22.10 19.33
N LEU A 421 -15.45 -22.92 18.49
CA LEU A 421 -15.92 -23.21 17.13
C LEU A 421 -17.21 -24.02 17.08
N GLY A 422 -17.68 -24.52 18.24
CA GLY A 422 -18.86 -25.36 18.38
C GLY A 422 -18.64 -26.82 17.95
N ARG A 423 -17.45 -27.13 17.42
CA ARG A 423 -17.09 -28.50 16.98
C ARG A 423 -15.58 -28.66 16.89
N ASP A 424 -15.13 -29.90 16.89
CA ASP A 424 -13.73 -30.24 16.65
C ASP A 424 -13.34 -29.90 15.20
N ALA A 425 -12.15 -29.32 15.03
CA ALA A 425 -11.61 -28.95 13.74
C ALA A 425 -10.11 -29.17 13.66
N GLU A 426 -9.61 -29.36 12.45
CA GLU A 426 -8.20 -29.28 12.13
C GLU A 426 -7.88 -27.87 11.65
N ILE A 427 -7.06 -27.15 12.42
CA ILE A 427 -6.77 -25.73 12.25
C ILE A 427 -5.38 -25.57 11.64
N THR A 428 -5.29 -24.87 10.51
CA THR A 428 -4.04 -24.66 9.75
C THR A 428 -3.58 -23.21 9.73
N GLY A 429 -4.36 -22.30 10.34
CA GLY A 429 -4.02 -20.89 10.38
C GLY A 429 -5.21 -20.01 10.73
N PHE A 430 -5.00 -18.70 10.64
CA PHE A 430 -6.04 -17.71 10.90
C PHE A 430 -5.83 -16.45 10.07
N SER A 431 -6.85 -15.58 10.01
CA SER A 431 -6.74 -14.23 9.49
C SER A 431 -7.09 -13.22 10.57
N TYR A 432 -6.45 -12.06 10.54
CA TYR A 432 -6.72 -10.92 11.40
C TYR A 432 -6.86 -9.66 10.55
N THR A 433 -7.99 -8.96 10.69
CA THR A 433 -8.24 -7.67 10.09
C THR A 433 -8.26 -6.62 11.19
N PRO A 434 -7.32 -5.66 11.21
CA PRO A 434 -7.33 -4.55 12.14
C PRO A 434 -8.47 -3.57 11.83
N ALA A 435 -8.73 -2.63 12.74
CA ALA A 435 -9.68 -1.56 12.52
C ALA A 435 -9.45 -0.84 11.18
N GLN A 436 -10.54 -0.59 10.45
CA GLN A 436 -10.51 0.05 9.13
C GLN A 436 -10.93 1.52 9.17
N ASP A 437 -11.26 2.02 10.35
CA ASP A 437 -11.52 3.44 10.60
C ASP A 437 -10.22 4.22 10.88
N ASP A 438 -10.32 5.52 11.10
CA ASP A 438 -9.18 6.39 11.39
C ASP A 438 -8.56 6.15 12.78
N ASN A 439 -9.22 5.38 13.64
CA ASN A 439 -8.75 5.05 14.98
C ASN A 439 -8.04 3.68 14.99
N LEU A 440 -6.74 3.69 14.78
CA LEU A 440 -5.93 2.48 14.79
C LEU A 440 -5.50 2.01 16.20
N ALA A 441 -5.92 2.68 17.27
CA ALA A 441 -5.60 2.26 18.63
C ALA A 441 -6.12 0.85 18.91
N GLY A 442 -5.29 0.02 19.51
CA GLY A 442 -5.58 -1.39 19.78
C GLY A 442 -5.28 -2.35 18.62
N THR A 443 -4.77 -1.84 17.49
CA THR A 443 -4.29 -2.72 16.42
C THR A 443 -3.14 -3.58 16.92
N ILE A 444 -3.36 -4.89 16.92
CA ILE A 444 -2.39 -5.87 17.42
C ILE A 444 -1.23 -5.96 16.43
N TYR A 445 0.00 -5.83 16.90
CA TYR A 445 1.14 -6.08 16.04
C TYR A 445 2.00 -7.25 16.51
N LYS A 446 2.05 -7.57 17.83
CA LYS A 446 2.65 -8.80 18.37
C LYS A 446 1.58 -9.64 19.04
N TYR A 447 1.60 -10.91 18.78
CA TYR A 447 0.58 -11.84 19.26
C TYR A 447 1.13 -13.23 19.56
N ARG A 448 0.36 -14.00 20.35
CA ARG A 448 0.45 -15.45 20.46
C ARG A 448 -0.90 -16.03 20.02
N PHE A 449 -0.87 -17.12 19.29
CA PHE A 449 -2.06 -17.84 18.86
C PHE A 449 -2.07 -19.25 19.43
N GLU A 450 -3.18 -19.66 20.01
CA GLU A 450 -3.31 -20.92 20.72
C GLU A 450 -4.64 -21.60 20.39
N VAL A 451 -4.62 -22.93 20.44
CA VAL A 451 -5.81 -23.81 20.27
C VAL A 451 -5.99 -24.72 21.46
N SER A 452 -7.24 -25.17 21.68
CA SER A 452 -7.58 -26.07 22.74
C SER A 452 -8.72 -27.00 22.31
N MET A 453 -8.76 -28.21 22.88
CA MET A 453 -9.88 -29.16 22.72
C MET A 453 -10.98 -28.91 23.75
N ASP A 454 -10.65 -28.41 24.93
CA ASP A 454 -11.53 -28.31 26.11
C ASP A 454 -11.70 -26.88 26.65
N GLY A 455 -11.02 -25.89 26.06
CA GLY A 455 -11.05 -24.51 26.51
C GLY A 455 -10.20 -24.19 27.75
N SER A 456 -9.53 -25.19 28.33
CA SER A 456 -8.70 -25.08 29.55
C SER A 456 -7.24 -25.40 29.30
N HIS A 457 -6.94 -26.43 28.53
CA HIS A 457 -5.58 -26.81 28.17
C HIS A 457 -5.24 -26.27 26.77
N TRP A 458 -4.28 -25.34 26.69
CA TRP A 458 -3.95 -24.62 25.47
C TRP A 458 -2.63 -25.06 24.87
N LYS A 459 -2.64 -25.30 23.56
CA LYS A 459 -1.44 -25.58 22.75
C LYS A 459 -1.13 -24.36 21.89
N THR A 460 0.09 -23.87 22.00
CA THR A 460 0.55 -22.71 21.23
C THR A 460 0.90 -23.11 19.79
N CYS A 461 0.28 -22.43 18.82
CA CYS A 461 0.54 -22.59 17.39
C CYS A 461 1.54 -21.56 16.88
N ALA A 462 1.56 -20.36 17.49
CA ALA A 462 2.51 -19.30 17.23
C ALA A 462 2.86 -18.60 18.55
N THR A 463 4.12 -18.69 18.99
CA THR A 463 4.60 -18.19 20.29
C THR A 463 4.80 -16.69 20.31
N SER A 464 5.31 -16.11 19.22
CA SER A 464 5.63 -14.68 19.07
C SER A 464 5.44 -14.24 17.64
N GLY A 465 4.19 -14.30 17.18
CA GLY A 465 3.85 -13.79 15.85
C GLY A 465 3.93 -12.27 15.81
N GLU A 466 4.30 -11.74 14.66
CA GLU A 466 4.30 -10.31 14.39
C GLU A 466 3.58 -10.04 13.07
N PHE A 467 2.63 -9.11 13.09
CA PHE A 467 2.04 -8.58 11.88
C PHE A 467 2.94 -7.47 11.34
N SER A 468 3.83 -7.85 10.46
CA SER A 468 4.78 -6.91 9.86
C SER A 468 4.06 -5.71 9.24
N ASN A 469 4.56 -4.52 9.52
CA ASN A 469 4.11 -3.26 8.92
C ASN A 469 2.62 -2.88 9.11
N ILE A 470 1.89 -3.55 10.00
CA ILE A 470 0.45 -3.33 10.19
C ILE A 470 0.11 -1.90 10.63
N MET A 471 1.06 -1.19 11.25
CA MET A 471 0.91 0.22 11.62
C MET A 471 0.69 1.12 10.40
N HIS A 472 1.33 0.84 9.30
CA HIS A 472 1.31 1.66 8.07
C HIS A 472 0.41 1.05 7.00
N ASN A 473 0.24 -0.26 7.03
CA ASN A 473 -0.60 -1.03 6.14
C ASN A 473 -1.60 -1.91 6.92
N PRO A 474 -2.64 -1.33 7.54
CA PRO A 474 -3.64 -2.06 8.32
C PRO A 474 -4.63 -2.83 7.41
N VAL A 475 -4.13 -3.83 6.71
CA VAL A 475 -4.90 -4.77 5.88
C VAL A 475 -5.12 -6.08 6.59
N THR A 476 -5.99 -6.95 6.05
CA THR A 476 -6.14 -8.31 6.55
C THR A 476 -4.84 -9.09 6.42
N CYS A 477 -4.34 -9.59 7.52
CA CYS A 477 -3.16 -10.45 7.61
C CYS A 477 -3.60 -11.91 7.64
N PHE A 478 -2.92 -12.76 6.86
CA PHE A 478 -3.15 -14.20 6.81
C PHE A 478 -1.95 -14.91 7.41
N VAL A 479 -2.19 -15.79 8.38
CA VAL A 479 -1.15 -16.57 9.06
C VAL A 479 -1.42 -18.04 8.83
N HIS A 480 -0.48 -18.74 8.21
CA HIS A 480 -0.51 -20.18 8.02
C HIS A 480 0.50 -20.83 8.96
N PHE A 481 0.06 -21.84 9.68
CA PHE A 481 0.93 -22.59 10.58
C PHE A 481 1.79 -23.58 9.77
N GLU A 482 2.94 -23.97 10.32
CA GLU A 482 3.81 -24.97 9.71
C GLU A 482 3.21 -26.38 9.69
N GLN A 483 2.32 -26.65 10.64
CA GLN A 483 1.56 -27.89 10.77
C GLN A 483 0.12 -27.60 11.17
N SER A 484 -0.76 -28.58 10.99
CA SER A 484 -2.12 -28.49 11.48
C SER A 484 -2.22 -28.78 12.99
N TYR A 485 -3.24 -28.21 13.61
CA TYR A 485 -3.53 -28.38 15.03
C TYR A 485 -4.98 -28.79 15.22
N ARG A 486 -5.22 -29.82 15.98
CA ARG A 486 -6.57 -30.21 16.36
C ARG A 486 -7.06 -29.33 17.51
N GLY A 487 -8.24 -28.72 17.36
CA GLY A 487 -8.83 -27.83 18.35
C GLY A 487 -10.32 -27.60 18.13
N ARG A 488 -11.03 -27.35 19.20
CA ARG A 488 -12.40 -26.85 19.21
C ARG A 488 -12.43 -25.35 19.56
N PHE A 489 -11.47 -24.94 20.36
CA PHE A 489 -11.31 -23.55 20.78
C PHE A 489 -10.05 -22.97 20.17
N PHE A 490 -10.12 -21.67 19.87
CA PHE A 490 -8.91 -20.89 19.59
C PHE A 490 -8.89 -19.58 20.39
N ARG A 491 -7.69 -19.06 20.60
CA ARG A 491 -7.53 -17.70 21.14
C ARG A 491 -6.37 -16.96 20.50
N LEU A 492 -6.63 -15.67 20.22
CA LEU A 492 -5.62 -14.69 19.85
C LEU A 492 -5.26 -13.89 21.12
N VAL A 493 -4.00 -13.97 21.52
CA VAL A 493 -3.46 -13.30 22.70
C VAL A 493 -2.63 -12.10 22.23
N PRO A 494 -3.09 -10.85 22.38
CA PRO A 494 -2.31 -9.68 22.06
C PRO A 494 -1.11 -9.57 23.02
N LEU A 495 0.09 -9.38 22.48
CA LEU A 495 1.32 -9.16 23.27
C LEU A 495 1.75 -7.70 23.20
N ALA A 496 1.46 -7.03 22.08
CA ALA A 496 1.66 -5.58 21.93
C ALA A 496 0.73 -5.01 20.85
N GLU A 497 0.34 -3.76 21.00
CA GLU A 497 -0.42 -2.97 20.04
C GLU A 497 0.39 -1.75 19.58
N ILE A 498 -0.01 -1.16 18.44
CA ILE A 498 0.82 -0.18 17.72
C ILE A 498 0.96 1.20 18.39
N SER A 499 0.03 1.60 19.28
CA SER A 499 0.01 2.92 19.89
C SER A 499 0.76 2.99 21.23
N GLY A 500 1.18 1.84 21.76
CA GLY A 500 1.77 1.70 23.10
C GLY A 500 0.77 1.95 24.24
N LYS A 501 -0.54 2.02 23.94
CA LYS A 501 -1.62 2.12 24.95
C LYS A 501 -2.26 0.75 25.11
N PRO A 502 -2.52 0.29 26.36
CA PRO A 502 -3.12 -1.03 26.57
C PRO A 502 -4.59 -1.04 26.10
N CYS A 503 -4.81 -1.42 24.86
CA CYS A 503 -6.13 -1.65 24.27
C CYS A 503 -6.03 -2.76 23.21
N THR A 504 -7.18 -3.30 22.79
CA THR A 504 -7.29 -4.33 21.75
C THR A 504 -8.39 -3.96 20.78
N SER A 505 -8.13 -4.06 19.47
CA SER A 505 -9.16 -3.87 18.44
C SER A 505 -9.07 -4.97 17.38
N ILE A 506 -10.23 -5.49 16.96
CA ILE A 506 -10.38 -6.50 15.90
C ILE A 506 -11.58 -6.09 15.05
N ALA A 507 -11.38 -5.84 13.75
CA ALA A 507 -12.48 -5.67 12.81
C ALA A 507 -13.00 -7.03 12.34
N GLU A 508 -12.10 -7.95 11.96
CA GLU A 508 -12.47 -9.31 11.58
C GLU A 508 -11.38 -10.31 11.96
N ILE A 509 -11.79 -11.48 12.42
CA ILE A 509 -10.94 -12.64 12.61
C ILE A 509 -11.56 -13.85 11.89
N GLY A 510 -10.73 -14.60 11.19
CA GLY A 510 -11.12 -15.83 10.52
C GLY A 510 -10.20 -16.99 10.89
N ILE A 511 -10.67 -18.21 10.68
CA ILE A 511 -9.92 -19.42 10.97
C ILE A 511 -9.81 -20.28 9.70
N PHE A 512 -8.61 -20.76 9.36
CA PHE A 512 -8.40 -21.78 8.36
C PHE A 512 -8.59 -23.13 9.05
N ALA A 513 -9.79 -23.68 8.94
CA ALA A 513 -10.13 -24.88 9.66
C ALA A 513 -11.00 -25.83 8.84
N VAL A 514 -10.73 -27.12 8.94
CA VAL A 514 -11.57 -28.19 8.41
C VAL A 514 -12.24 -28.90 9.58
N ALA A 515 -13.58 -28.93 9.55
CA ALA A 515 -14.34 -29.63 10.58
C ALA A 515 -14.01 -31.11 10.58
N LEU A 516 -13.77 -31.65 11.76
CA LEU A 516 -13.62 -33.09 11.95
C LEU A 516 -15.01 -33.75 12.11
N PRO A 517 -15.17 -35.03 11.72
CA PRO A 517 -16.42 -35.75 11.94
C PRO A 517 -16.78 -35.80 13.42
N ALA A 518 -18.08 -35.79 13.71
CA ALA A 518 -18.55 -36.09 15.05
C ALA A 518 -18.09 -37.51 15.46
N LYS A 519 -17.76 -37.67 16.74
CA LYS A 519 -17.24 -38.97 17.25
C LYS A 519 -18.18 -40.16 17.04
N ASP A 520 -19.45 -39.92 16.71
CA ASP A 520 -20.48 -40.92 16.53
C ASP A 520 -20.77 -41.29 15.06
N ASP A 521 -20.03 -40.67 14.11
CA ASP A 521 -20.20 -40.95 12.68
C ASP A 521 -19.09 -41.87 12.16
N GLU A 522 -19.15 -43.15 12.59
CA GLU A 522 -18.25 -44.20 12.11
C GLU A 522 -18.46 -44.54 10.61
N SER A 523 -19.43 -43.90 9.93
CA SER A 523 -19.75 -44.17 8.51
C SER A 523 -19.00 -43.28 7.52
N ALA A 524 -18.27 -42.23 7.95
CA ALA A 524 -17.53 -41.37 7.06
C ALA A 524 -16.15 -41.99 6.70
N VAL A 525 -16.10 -42.69 5.59
CA VAL A 525 -14.85 -43.16 4.99
C VAL A 525 -14.18 -41.93 4.31
N TYR A 526 -13.10 -41.41 4.91
CA TYR A 526 -12.28 -40.37 4.31
C TYR A 526 -11.30 -40.97 3.30
N PRO A 527 -11.13 -40.39 2.13
CA PRO A 527 -10.05 -40.79 1.24
C PRO A 527 -8.71 -40.46 1.90
N VAL A 528 -7.89 -41.47 2.10
CA VAL A 528 -6.50 -41.32 2.54
C VAL A 528 -5.76 -40.57 1.43
N PRO A 529 -5.02 -39.46 1.71
CA PRO A 529 -4.21 -38.78 0.72
C PRO A 529 -3.22 -39.78 0.10
N GLY A 530 -3.33 -40.02 -1.22
CA GLY A 530 -2.46 -40.95 -1.96
C GLY A 530 -3.11 -42.24 -2.40
N ALA A 531 -4.36 -42.56 -2.04
CA ALA A 531 -5.07 -43.72 -2.60
C ALA A 531 -5.62 -43.37 -4.01
N PRO A 532 -5.44 -44.24 -5.02
CA PRO A 532 -5.96 -43.98 -6.35
C PRO A 532 -7.50 -43.97 -6.33
N LEU A 533 -8.10 -42.89 -6.80
CA LEU A 533 -9.54 -42.79 -7.02
C LEU A 533 -9.97 -43.75 -8.14
N THR A 534 -10.73 -44.80 -7.79
CA THR A 534 -11.41 -45.62 -8.79
C THR A 534 -12.75 -44.96 -9.13
N LEU A 535 -12.81 -44.28 -10.29
CA LEU A 535 -14.06 -43.83 -10.86
C LEU A 535 -14.86 -45.05 -11.36
N LYS A 536 -15.98 -45.36 -10.72
CA LYS A 536 -17.01 -46.20 -11.32
C LYS A 536 -17.80 -45.33 -12.28
N VAL A 537 -17.60 -45.54 -13.58
CA VAL A 537 -18.45 -45.01 -14.62
C VAL A 537 -19.76 -45.78 -14.55
N GLY A 538 -20.85 -45.11 -14.22
CA GLY A 538 -22.18 -45.71 -14.28
C GLY A 538 -22.54 -45.92 -15.74
N ASP A 539 -23.06 -47.13 -16.05
CA ASP A 539 -23.53 -47.55 -17.36
C ASP A 539 -24.64 -46.60 -17.84
N ALA A 540 -24.39 -45.94 -18.96
CA ALA A 540 -25.44 -45.28 -19.73
C ALA A 540 -26.27 -46.34 -20.40
N HIS A 541 -27.55 -46.48 -20.08
CA HIS A 541 -28.52 -47.20 -20.86
C HIS A 541 -29.22 -46.30 -21.88
N PRO A 542 -29.66 -46.87 -23.02
CA PRO A 542 -29.77 -46.30 -24.34
C PRO A 542 -30.88 -45.24 -24.48
#